data_856d35b174abbe69dc8f1b5d90534fe6
#
_entry.id   856d35b174abbe69dc8f1b5d90534fe6
#
_cell.length_a   1.000
_cell.length_b   1.000
_cell.length_c   1.000
_cell.angle_alpha   90.00
_cell.angle_beta   90.00
_cell.angle_gamma   90.00
#
_symmetry.space_group_name_H-M   'P 1'
#
loop_
_entity.id
_entity.type
_entity.pdbx_description
1 polymer ?
#
loop_
_entity_poly.entity_id
_entity_poly.type
_entity_poly.pdbx_seq_one_letter_code
_entity_poly.pdbx_strand_id
1 'polypeptide(L)'
;MNRLRFLFLAAPALALLLGAAACRDRHPAAGAAAAPATPVSVIALHRQSVPLSTELAGRVVASLESEVRPQISGVVRERLFVEGSDVQAGQPLYRIDPAPYQAAYDSAKAALQRAEAAVPTALARADRNAILSRAQAMSKQEYETSVETLAQARASVAVERAALETARINLAYTTIRAPISGRIDKSSLTPGALVTESQGTALTTIRLIDPINVDLTESSANLLNLRQAIDAGRVSPSGGKVRVRLRLENGASYPLEGTLQFSESSVNAATGTVTLRAVFPNPQRLLLPGMYARAVLETGAVRDAFLVPQRAIGRNPRGEATALFVRDGKVVEQVLEGAREHGNDLIVERGVHDGDQVIVEGSLAVRDGDAVKASLVAIDPATGRVTAVAQAETAGIKPAVATVPAAAEPARPLPSPSASPGANPGEQPVPRAGTTAPPVAHAPSAAPAATASAADEKLYHPVPTRQMMTLLPLPLPYAMARGTSAIAVS
;
A
#
# COMPACT_ATOMS: atom_id res chain seq x y z
N MET A 1 -55.55 -21.35 -98.77
CA MET A 1 -54.28 -20.78 -99.20
C MET A 1 -53.46 -20.36 -97.98
N ASN A 2 -52.84 -21.26 -97.20
CA ASN A 2 -51.88 -20.87 -96.19
C ASN A 2 -51.16 -22.08 -95.49
N ARG A 3 -51.06 -23.22 -96.20
CA ARG A 3 -50.34 -24.40 -95.63
C ARG A 3 -49.00 -24.72 -96.31
N LEU A 4 -48.58 -23.89 -97.33
CA LEU A 4 -47.34 -24.19 -98.08
C LEU A 4 -46.16 -23.28 -97.73
N ARG A 5 -46.30 -22.34 -96.76
CA ARG A 5 -45.21 -21.42 -96.35
C ARG A 5 -44.43 -21.85 -95.05
N PHE A 6 -44.89 -22.92 -94.42
CA PHE A 6 -44.22 -23.39 -93.16
C PHE A 6 -43.17 -24.49 -93.44
N LEU A 7 -43.09 -25.07 -94.60
CA LEU A 7 -42.14 -26.15 -94.86
C LEU A 7 -40.74 -25.71 -95.28
N PHE A 8 -40.56 -24.45 -95.73
CA PHE A 8 -39.24 -23.93 -96.15
C PHE A 8 -38.40 -23.27 -95.06
N LEU A 9 -38.91 -23.03 -93.88
CA LEU A 9 -38.16 -22.45 -92.75
C LEU A 9 -37.64 -23.49 -91.74
N ALA A 10 -38.06 -24.74 -91.85
CA ALA A 10 -37.63 -25.81 -90.94
C ALA A 10 -36.29 -26.46 -91.34
N ALA A 11 -35.87 -26.38 -92.58
CA ALA A 11 -34.67 -27.05 -93.10
C ALA A 11 -33.34 -26.35 -92.66
N PRO A 12 -33.21 -25.01 -92.60
CA PRO A 12 -31.95 -24.39 -92.14
C PRO A 12 -31.78 -24.46 -90.59
N ALA A 13 -32.87 -24.53 -89.79
CA ALA A 13 -32.76 -24.64 -88.35
C ALA A 13 -32.26 -26.01 -87.89
N LEU A 14 -32.54 -27.07 -88.58
CA LEU A 14 -32.06 -28.43 -88.26
C LEU A 14 -30.61 -28.64 -88.66
N ALA A 15 -30.10 -27.94 -89.67
CA ALA A 15 -28.70 -27.97 -90.10
C ALA A 15 -27.80 -27.19 -89.11
N LEU A 16 -28.30 -26.11 -88.46
CA LEU A 16 -27.55 -25.38 -87.43
C LEU A 16 -27.46 -26.12 -86.10
N LEU A 17 -28.45 -26.95 -85.78
CA LEU A 17 -28.45 -27.77 -84.55
C LEU A 17 -27.52 -28.99 -84.64
N LEU A 18 -27.32 -29.58 -85.83
CA LEU A 18 -26.35 -30.67 -86.02
C LEU A 18 -24.91 -30.18 -86.13
N GLY A 19 -24.64 -28.93 -86.53
CA GLY A 19 -23.30 -28.34 -86.58
C GLY A 19 -22.75 -27.96 -85.19
N ALA A 20 -23.62 -27.73 -84.23
CA ALA A 20 -23.22 -27.40 -82.86
C ALA A 20 -22.84 -28.62 -81.98
N ALA A 21 -23.09 -29.84 -82.43
CA ALA A 21 -22.78 -31.07 -81.73
C ALA A 21 -21.41 -31.68 -82.10
N ALA A 22 -20.70 -31.16 -83.09
CA ALA A 22 -19.42 -31.72 -83.57
C ALA A 22 -18.15 -31.01 -82.94
N CYS A 23 -18.27 -29.90 -82.21
CA CYS A 23 -17.13 -29.24 -81.54
C CYS A 23 -17.15 -29.45 -80.07
N ARG A 24 -17.45 -30.65 -79.55
CA ARG A 24 -17.10 -31.02 -78.21
C ARG A 24 -15.71 -31.64 -78.25
N ASP A 25 -14.71 -30.76 -78.39
CA ASP A 25 -13.34 -31.14 -78.10
C ASP A 25 -13.32 -31.63 -76.62
N ARG A 26 -13.00 -32.91 -76.49
CA ARG A 26 -12.58 -33.47 -75.19
C ARG A 26 -11.30 -32.76 -74.81
N HIS A 27 -11.42 -31.67 -74.02
CA HIS A 27 -10.32 -31.25 -73.22
C HIS A 27 -10.03 -32.40 -72.20
N PRO A 28 -8.82 -32.97 -72.23
CA PRO A 28 -8.41 -33.84 -71.18
C PRO A 28 -8.52 -32.98 -69.87
N ALA A 29 -9.18 -33.51 -68.89
CA ALA A 29 -9.22 -32.89 -67.54
C ALA A 29 -7.77 -32.56 -67.16
N ALA A 30 -7.37 -31.32 -67.44
CA ALA A 30 -6.15 -30.78 -66.82
C ALA A 30 -6.32 -31.01 -65.32
N GLY A 31 -5.52 -31.91 -64.82
CA GLY A 31 -5.46 -32.11 -63.36
C GLY A 31 -5.45 -30.73 -62.72
N ALA A 32 -6.35 -30.50 -61.81
CA ALA A 32 -6.44 -29.25 -61.06
C ALA A 32 -5.03 -28.86 -60.62
N ALA A 33 -4.42 -27.94 -61.37
CA ALA A 33 -3.17 -27.34 -60.96
C ALA A 33 -3.45 -26.79 -59.50
N ALA A 34 -2.82 -27.40 -58.54
CA ALA A 34 -2.91 -26.92 -57.15
C ALA A 34 -2.66 -25.39 -57.18
N ALA A 35 -3.63 -24.62 -56.75
CA ALA A 35 -3.49 -23.17 -56.66
C ALA A 35 -2.15 -22.86 -55.97
N PRO A 36 -1.36 -21.92 -56.49
CA PRO A 36 -0.06 -21.62 -55.89
C PRO A 36 -0.26 -21.28 -54.42
N ALA A 37 0.44 -22.01 -53.53
CA ALA A 37 0.32 -21.84 -52.10
C ALA A 37 0.71 -20.40 -51.71
N THR A 38 -0.20 -19.67 -51.11
CA THR A 38 0.01 -18.27 -50.70
C THR A 38 1.06 -18.20 -49.59
N PRO A 39 2.11 -17.36 -49.73
CA PRO A 39 3.09 -17.23 -48.66
C PRO A 39 2.48 -16.51 -47.45
N VAL A 40 2.70 -17.06 -46.25
CA VAL A 40 2.24 -16.51 -44.97
C VAL A 40 3.35 -16.55 -43.93
N SER A 41 3.42 -15.53 -43.08
CA SER A 41 4.33 -15.50 -41.91
C SER A 41 3.65 -16.12 -40.71
N VAL A 42 4.31 -17.07 -40.05
CA VAL A 42 3.76 -17.81 -38.91
C VAL A 42 4.70 -17.77 -37.70
N ILE A 43 4.12 -17.85 -36.51
CA ILE A 43 4.85 -18.04 -35.26
C ILE A 43 4.44 -19.38 -34.67
N ALA A 44 5.43 -20.14 -34.20
CA ALA A 44 5.18 -21.34 -33.40
C ALA A 44 4.81 -20.93 -31.96
N LEU A 45 3.67 -21.41 -31.50
CA LEU A 45 3.21 -21.16 -30.14
C LEU A 45 3.74 -22.25 -29.21
N HIS A 46 4.31 -21.82 -28.09
CA HIS A 46 4.80 -22.72 -27.08
C HIS A 46 4.07 -22.49 -25.75
N ARG A 47 3.83 -23.58 -25.05
CA ARG A 47 3.23 -23.56 -23.74
C ARG A 47 4.18 -22.90 -22.75
N GLN A 48 3.71 -21.90 -22.01
CA GLN A 48 4.50 -21.16 -21.04
C GLN A 48 3.68 -20.71 -19.84
N SER A 49 4.37 -20.44 -18.73
CA SER A 49 3.75 -19.83 -17.55
C SER A 49 3.76 -18.31 -17.71
N VAL A 50 2.58 -17.70 -17.76
CA VAL A 50 2.43 -16.26 -17.96
C VAL A 50 2.08 -15.60 -16.63
N PRO A 51 2.95 -14.74 -16.09
CA PRO A 51 2.65 -14.01 -14.86
C PRO A 51 1.52 -13.01 -15.11
N LEU A 52 0.50 -13.04 -14.26
CA LEU A 52 -0.55 -12.03 -14.25
C LEU A 52 -0.15 -10.91 -13.30
N SER A 53 -0.17 -9.69 -13.79
CA SER A 53 0.04 -8.49 -12.98
C SER A 53 -1.15 -7.54 -13.13
N THR A 54 -1.49 -6.89 -12.04
CA THR A 54 -2.52 -5.85 -12.01
C THR A 54 -1.86 -4.54 -11.59
N GLU A 55 -2.11 -3.48 -12.37
CA GLU A 55 -1.69 -2.13 -11.99
C GLU A 55 -2.78 -1.43 -11.20
N LEU A 56 -2.44 -0.98 -9.99
CA LEU A 56 -3.31 -0.22 -9.10
C LEU A 56 -2.82 1.22 -9.01
N ALA A 57 -3.74 2.16 -9.18
CA ALA A 57 -3.46 3.56 -8.95
C ALA A 57 -3.34 3.85 -7.46
N GLY A 58 -2.40 4.66 -7.05
CA GLY A 58 -2.20 5.00 -5.64
C GLY A 58 -1.56 6.35 -5.41
N ARG A 59 -1.56 6.75 -4.15
CA ARG A 59 -0.94 7.97 -3.67
C ARG A 59 0.00 7.67 -2.52
N VAL A 60 1.17 8.26 -2.57
CA VAL A 60 2.19 8.14 -1.53
C VAL A 60 1.74 8.94 -0.30
N VAL A 61 1.81 8.34 0.88
CA VAL A 61 1.47 8.97 2.16
C VAL A 61 2.56 8.67 3.20
N ALA A 62 2.75 9.58 4.14
CA ALA A 62 3.70 9.34 5.24
C ALA A 62 3.28 8.13 6.08
N SER A 63 4.25 7.39 6.65
CA SER A 63 3.94 6.31 7.60
C SER A 63 3.31 6.84 8.87
N LEU A 64 3.83 7.96 9.37
CA LEU A 64 3.30 8.71 10.51
C LEU A 64 3.36 10.19 10.16
N GLU A 65 2.35 10.92 10.57
CA GLU A 65 2.28 12.37 10.44
C GLU A 65 1.79 12.95 11.77
N SER A 66 2.47 13.99 12.23
CA SER A 66 2.09 14.67 13.46
C SER A 66 2.21 16.18 13.30
N GLU A 67 1.11 16.85 13.54
CA GLU A 67 1.07 18.29 13.62
C GLU A 67 1.55 18.76 14.99
N VAL A 68 2.48 19.70 15.00
CA VAL A 68 3.00 20.31 16.22
C VAL A 68 2.16 21.55 16.53
N ARG A 69 1.43 21.50 17.64
CA ARG A 69 0.56 22.59 18.11
C ARG A 69 0.98 23.04 19.51
N PRO A 70 0.83 24.34 19.85
CA PRO A 70 1.15 24.82 21.19
C PRO A 70 0.09 24.35 22.18
N GLN A 71 0.53 23.99 23.39
CA GLN A 71 -0.35 23.58 24.50
C GLN A 71 -0.54 24.70 25.53
N ILE A 72 0.16 25.82 25.35
CA ILE A 72 0.06 27.03 26.16
C ILE A 72 0.15 28.28 25.25
N SER A 73 -0.32 29.40 25.74
CA SER A 73 -0.26 30.67 25.04
C SER A 73 1.02 31.44 25.40
N GLY A 74 1.59 32.17 24.45
CA GLY A 74 2.76 33.02 24.69
C GLY A 74 3.52 33.39 23.44
N VAL A 75 4.57 34.19 23.60
CA VAL A 75 5.42 34.63 22.50
C VAL A 75 6.50 33.59 22.25
N VAL A 76 6.66 33.15 20.99
CA VAL A 76 7.76 32.27 20.59
C VAL A 76 9.06 33.03 20.61
N ARG A 77 9.99 32.67 21.45
CA ARG A 77 11.32 33.30 21.54
C ARG A 77 12.28 32.77 20.51
N GLU A 78 12.31 31.44 20.34
CA GLU A 78 13.32 30.75 19.55
C GLU A 78 12.73 29.59 18.76
N ARG A 79 13.29 29.34 17.59
CA ARG A 79 13.14 28.10 16.83
C ARG A 79 14.46 27.33 16.90
N LEU A 80 14.42 26.09 17.40
CA LEU A 80 15.59 25.27 17.73
C LEU A 80 15.87 24.17 16.70
N PHE A 81 15.30 24.26 15.51
CA PHE A 81 15.51 23.29 14.41
C PHE A 81 15.74 24.03 13.08
N VAL A 82 16.29 23.30 12.12
CA VAL A 82 16.40 23.71 10.74
C VAL A 82 15.22 23.14 9.95
N GLU A 83 14.53 23.97 9.19
CA GLU A 83 13.40 23.56 8.35
C GLU A 83 13.83 22.53 7.33
N GLY A 84 13.03 21.49 7.13
CA GLY A 84 13.33 20.38 6.23
C GLY A 84 14.39 19.40 6.73
N SER A 85 14.92 19.57 7.96
CA SER A 85 15.85 18.63 8.58
C SER A 85 15.13 17.43 9.22
N ASP A 86 15.91 16.44 9.63
CA ASP A 86 15.42 15.35 10.46
C ASP A 86 15.45 15.74 11.93
N VAL A 87 14.39 15.37 12.63
CA VAL A 87 14.24 15.56 14.07
C VAL A 87 13.96 14.24 14.77
N GLN A 88 14.39 14.13 16.02
CA GLN A 88 14.11 12.96 16.85
C GLN A 88 12.94 13.25 17.80
N ALA A 89 12.17 12.23 18.16
CA ALA A 89 11.14 12.33 19.17
C ALA A 89 11.73 12.90 20.49
N GLY A 90 11.04 13.88 21.09
CA GLY A 90 11.53 14.58 22.29
C GLY A 90 12.48 15.75 22.04
N GLN A 91 13.02 15.91 20.81
CA GLN A 91 13.88 17.04 20.45
C GLN A 91 13.14 18.37 20.63
N PRO A 92 13.75 19.39 21.29
CA PRO A 92 13.15 20.72 21.42
C PRO A 92 13.05 21.39 20.04
N LEU A 93 11.87 21.94 19.72
CA LEU A 93 11.58 22.58 18.44
C LEU A 93 11.39 24.09 18.58
N TYR A 94 10.59 24.49 19.57
CA TYR A 94 10.33 25.91 19.85
C TYR A 94 10.44 26.18 21.33
N ARG A 95 10.79 27.42 21.66
CA ARG A 95 10.75 27.93 23.02
C ARG A 95 9.78 29.11 23.10
N ILE A 96 8.73 28.94 23.87
CA ILE A 96 7.81 30.03 24.27
C ILE A 96 8.43 30.76 25.46
N ASP A 97 8.09 32.02 25.66
CA ASP A 97 8.56 32.78 26.79
C ASP A 97 8.22 32.09 28.13
N PRO A 98 9.21 31.60 28.90
CA PRO A 98 8.95 30.84 30.11
C PRO A 98 8.70 31.77 31.31
N ALA A 99 8.98 33.08 31.23
CA ALA A 99 9.00 33.97 32.42
C ALA A 99 7.67 33.98 33.20
N PRO A 100 6.48 34.11 32.58
CA PRO A 100 5.21 34.06 33.30
C PRO A 100 4.97 32.70 33.98
N TYR A 101 5.32 31.62 33.31
CA TYR A 101 5.14 30.24 33.80
C TYR A 101 6.12 29.88 34.88
N GLN A 102 7.35 30.40 34.83
CA GLN A 102 8.35 30.26 35.89
C GLN A 102 7.88 30.99 37.18
N ALA A 103 7.36 32.21 37.05
CA ALA A 103 6.81 32.93 38.19
C ALA A 103 5.62 32.22 38.83
N ALA A 104 4.73 31.62 38.02
CA ALA A 104 3.61 30.82 38.52
C ALA A 104 4.08 29.55 39.23
N TYR A 105 5.10 28.87 38.71
CA TYR A 105 5.72 27.72 39.36
C TYR A 105 6.35 28.09 40.71
N ASP A 106 7.13 29.17 40.74
CA ASP A 106 7.77 29.63 42.01
C ASP A 106 6.75 30.05 43.05
N SER A 107 5.64 30.68 42.62
CA SER A 107 4.51 31.02 43.53
C SER A 107 3.85 29.77 44.10
N ALA A 108 3.52 28.78 43.28
CA ALA A 108 2.92 27.51 43.72
C ALA A 108 3.87 26.74 44.65
N LYS A 109 5.16 26.76 44.35
CA LYS A 109 6.19 26.16 45.22
C LYS A 109 6.24 26.80 46.62
N ALA A 110 6.16 28.13 46.68
CA ALA A 110 6.11 28.84 47.94
C ALA A 110 4.83 28.56 48.73
N ALA A 111 3.68 28.43 48.03
CA ALA A 111 2.41 28.07 48.67
C ALA A 111 2.46 26.66 49.29
N LEU A 112 3.05 25.68 48.56
CA LEU A 112 3.25 24.33 49.08
C LEU A 112 4.15 24.35 50.36
N GLN A 113 5.28 25.07 50.30
CA GLN A 113 6.17 25.18 51.45
C GLN A 113 5.47 25.75 52.66
N ARG A 114 4.61 26.77 52.50
CA ARG A 114 3.79 27.34 53.58
C ARG A 114 2.81 26.30 54.14
N ALA A 115 2.12 25.53 53.28
CA ALA A 115 1.20 24.50 53.71
C ALA A 115 1.93 23.35 54.43
N GLU A 116 3.08 22.94 53.96
CA GLU A 116 3.93 21.92 54.61
C GLU A 116 4.41 22.39 55.99
N ALA A 117 4.77 23.67 56.16
CA ALA A 117 5.19 24.21 57.43
C ALA A 117 4.06 24.24 58.51
N ALA A 118 2.79 24.23 58.10
CA ALA A 118 1.66 24.18 59.04
C ALA A 118 1.44 22.79 59.65
N VAL A 119 1.79 21.73 58.94
CA VAL A 119 1.54 20.34 59.38
C VAL A 119 2.26 19.96 60.65
N PRO A 120 3.57 20.24 60.87
CA PRO A 120 4.26 19.91 62.13
C PRO A 120 3.62 20.57 63.32
N THR A 121 3.19 21.83 63.20
CA THR A 121 2.53 22.58 64.28
C THR A 121 1.19 21.96 64.66
N ALA A 122 0.35 21.62 63.62
CA ALA A 122 -0.93 20.94 63.82
C ALA A 122 -0.74 19.54 64.45
N LEU A 123 0.26 18.78 63.98
CA LEU A 123 0.61 17.47 64.50
C LEU A 123 1.02 17.55 65.98
N ALA A 124 1.97 18.42 66.30
CA ALA A 124 2.43 18.60 67.68
C ALA A 124 1.30 19.03 68.64
N ARG A 125 0.31 19.81 68.13
CA ARG A 125 -0.88 20.17 68.92
C ARG A 125 -1.80 18.96 69.12
N ALA A 126 -2.06 18.19 68.12
CA ALA A 126 -2.90 16.99 68.18
C ALA A 126 -2.28 15.93 69.12
N ASP A 127 -0.95 15.74 69.07
CA ASP A 127 -0.23 14.79 69.90
C ASP A 127 -0.29 15.22 71.42
N ARG A 128 -0.08 16.49 71.68
CA ARG A 128 -0.26 17.01 73.07
C ARG A 128 -1.69 16.82 73.57
N ASN A 129 -2.67 17.17 72.77
CA ASN A 129 -4.08 17.03 73.12
C ASN A 129 -4.50 15.55 73.26
N ALA A 130 -3.90 14.63 72.49
CA ALA A 130 -4.10 13.20 72.72
C ALA A 130 -3.64 12.70 74.08
N ILE A 131 -2.49 13.22 74.64
CA ILE A 131 -1.97 12.89 75.95
C ILE A 131 -2.89 13.44 77.04
N LEU A 132 -3.31 14.71 76.93
CA LEU A 132 -4.19 15.37 77.86
C LEU A 132 -5.59 14.76 77.92
N SER A 133 -6.14 14.37 76.80
CA SER A 133 -7.45 13.67 76.68
C SER A 133 -7.42 12.30 77.38
N ARG A 134 -6.33 11.53 77.22
CA ARG A 134 -6.14 10.25 77.95
C ARG A 134 -6.02 10.44 79.44
N ALA A 135 -5.42 11.56 79.88
CA ALA A 135 -5.32 11.94 81.33
C ALA A 135 -6.62 12.59 81.86
N GLN A 136 -7.70 12.64 81.03
CA GLN A 136 -8.96 13.33 81.42
C GLN A 136 -8.81 14.83 81.76
N ALA A 137 -7.71 15.45 81.33
CA ALA A 137 -7.37 16.85 81.61
C ALA A 137 -7.89 17.80 80.48
N MET A 138 -8.67 17.31 79.54
CA MET A 138 -9.19 18.08 78.39
C MET A 138 -10.51 17.49 77.92
N SER A 139 -11.37 18.30 77.26
CA SER A 139 -12.60 17.82 76.69
C SER A 139 -12.35 16.99 75.44
N LYS A 140 -13.21 15.97 75.14
CA LYS A 140 -13.13 15.14 73.97
C LYS A 140 -13.29 15.96 72.69
N GLN A 141 -14.19 16.95 72.70
CA GLN A 141 -14.44 17.84 71.55
C GLN A 141 -13.18 18.63 71.14
N GLU A 142 -12.41 19.13 72.16
CA GLU A 142 -11.19 19.89 71.88
C GLU A 142 -10.07 19.03 71.28
N TYR A 143 -9.98 17.75 71.71
CA TYR A 143 -9.10 16.77 71.05
C TYR A 143 -9.55 16.50 69.55
N GLU A 144 -10.85 16.22 69.33
CA GLU A 144 -11.38 15.99 68.03
C GLU A 144 -11.13 17.17 67.08
N THR A 145 -11.31 18.44 67.58
CA THR A 145 -10.99 19.65 66.80
C THR A 145 -9.51 19.72 66.39
N SER A 146 -8.60 19.27 67.29
CA SER A 146 -7.17 19.27 66.98
C SER A 146 -6.79 18.22 65.94
N VAL A 147 -7.48 17.06 65.91
CA VAL A 147 -7.32 16.01 64.90
C VAL A 147 -7.86 16.49 63.54
N GLU A 148 -9.03 17.14 63.58
CA GLU A 148 -9.61 17.76 62.37
C GLU A 148 -8.68 18.83 61.77
N THR A 149 -8.12 19.71 62.63
CA THR A 149 -7.14 20.72 62.19
C THR A 149 -5.90 20.10 61.53
N LEU A 150 -5.39 18.98 62.08
CA LEU A 150 -4.30 18.24 61.47
C LEU A 150 -4.70 17.63 60.11
N ALA A 151 -5.91 17.03 60.05
CA ALA A 151 -6.42 16.46 58.80
C ALA A 151 -6.56 17.55 57.71
N GLN A 152 -7.09 18.74 58.09
CA GLN A 152 -7.21 19.89 57.22
C GLN A 152 -5.84 20.41 56.73
N ALA A 153 -4.84 20.51 57.64
CA ALA A 153 -3.49 20.92 57.23
C ALA A 153 -2.86 19.94 56.22
N ARG A 154 -3.06 18.62 56.42
CA ARG A 154 -2.61 17.60 55.48
C ARG A 154 -3.34 17.69 54.12
N ALA A 155 -4.63 17.92 54.14
CA ALA A 155 -5.43 18.13 52.93
C ALA A 155 -4.94 19.38 52.16
N SER A 156 -4.62 20.48 52.86
CA SER A 156 -4.06 21.67 52.21
C SER A 156 -2.73 21.41 51.52
N VAL A 157 -1.83 20.61 52.11
CA VAL A 157 -0.59 20.18 51.44
C VAL A 157 -0.89 19.41 50.13
N ALA A 158 -1.90 18.55 50.14
CA ALA A 158 -2.26 17.80 48.91
C ALA A 158 -2.78 18.74 47.82
N VAL A 159 -3.57 19.75 48.17
CA VAL A 159 -4.08 20.76 47.22
C VAL A 159 -2.93 21.57 46.59
N GLU A 160 -2.05 22.11 47.45
CA GLU A 160 -0.92 22.94 46.98
C GLU A 160 0.10 22.11 46.16
N ARG A 161 0.26 20.84 46.51
CA ARG A 161 1.08 19.91 45.68
C ARG A 161 0.51 19.70 44.28
N ALA A 162 -0.80 19.55 44.17
CA ALA A 162 -1.47 19.45 42.85
C ALA A 162 -1.35 20.76 42.08
N ALA A 163 -1.46 21.92 42.72
CA ALA A 163 -1.27 23.23 42.10
C ALA A 163 0.18 23.41 41.58
N LEU A 164 1.18 22.99 42.39
CA LEU A 164 2.59 23.01 41.97
C LEU A 164 2.82 22.11 40.73
N GLU A 165 2.23 20.92 40.70
CA GLU A 165 2.37 20.00 39.57
C GLU A 165 1.75 20.60 38.28
N THR A 166 0.58 21.24 38.41
CA THR A 166 -0.05 21.95 37.26
C THR A 166 0.88 23.07 36.74
N ALA A 167 1.45 23.88 37.62
CA ALA A 167 2.38 24.93 37.25
C ALA A 167 3.66 24.37 36.59
N ARG A 168 4.16 23.23 37.08
CA ARG A 168 5.33 22.52 36.55
C ARG A 168 5.05 22.02 35.12
N ILE A 169 3.88 21.45 34.89
CA ILE A 169 3.46 20.96 33.57
C ILE A 169 3.38 22.13 32.56
N ASN A 170 2.74 23.24 32.97
CA ASN A 170 2.64 24.43 32.11
C ASN A 170 4.04 25.02 31.79
N LEU A 171 4.94 25.04 32.75
CA LEU A 171 6.32 25.46 32.53
C LEU A 171 7.05 24.49 31.56
N ALA A 172 6.81 23.19 31.67
CA ALA A 172 7.39 22.23 30.73
C ALA A 172 6.88 22.42 29.29
N TYR A 173 5.62 22.83 29.13
CA TYR A 173 5.04 23.12 27.81
C TYR A 173 5.59 24.37 27.13
N THR A 174 6.35 25.24 27.87
CA THR A 174 7.08 26.35 27.24
C THR A 174 8.13 25.87 26.24
N THR A 175 8.62 24.65 26.38
CA THR A 175 9.49 23.98 25.41
C THR A 175 8.68 22.98 24.60
N ILE A 176 8.32 23.35 23.38
CA ILE A 176 7.60 22.47 22.46
C ILE A 176 8.57 21.46 21.87
N ARG A 177 8.26 20.18 22.01
CA ARG A 177 9.10 19.06 21.57
C ARG A 177 8.46 18.29 20.44
N ALA A 178 9.29 17.60 19.66
CA ALA A 178 8.85 16.72 18.58
C ALA A 178 8.09 15.50 19.17
N PRO A 179 6.83 15.26 18.78
CA PRO A 179 6.07 14.10 19.24
C PRO A 179 6.53 12.78 18.60
N ILE A 180 7.04 12.85 17.39
CA ILE A 180 7.57 11.71 16.62
C ILE A 180 8.93 12.05 16.02
N SER A 181 9.70 11.02 15.66
CA SER A 181 10.89 11.19 14.82
C SER A 181 10.48 11.25 13.35
N GLY A 182 11.16 12.06 12.56
CA GLY A 182 10.89 12.19 11.13
C GLY A 182 11.43 13.49 10.56
N ARG A 183 11.04 13.79 9.33
CA ARG A 183 11.40 15.03 8.66
C ARG A 183 10.41 16.12 9.04
N ILE A 184 10.93 17.26 9.49
CA ILE A 184 10.13 18.41 9.87
C ILE A 184 9.93 19.35 8.66
N ASP A 185 8.72 19.83 8.49
CA ASP A 185 8.38 20.78 7.44
C ASP A 185 8.84 22.21 7.81
N LYS A 186 8.50 23.17 6.95
CA LYS A 186 8.68 24.59 7.23
C LYS A 186 7.86 25.03 8.45
N SER A 187 8.35 25.99 9.18
CA SER A 187 7.61 26.67 10.25
C SER A 187 6.54 27.60 9.67
N SER A 188 5.34 27.57 10.24
CA SER A 188 4.24 28.48 9.87
C SER A 188 4.37 29.87 10.50
N LEU A 189 5.32 30.03 11.42
CA LEU A 189 5.54 31.28 12.16
C LEU A 189 7.03 31.58 12.34
N THR A 190 7.30 32.86 12.66
CA THR A 190 8.66 33.35 12.96
C THR A 190 8.82 33.61 14.47
N PRO A 191 10.07 33.60 15.00
CA PRO A 191 10.33 34.07 16.34
C PRO A 191 9.75 35.48 16.55
N GLY A 192 9.18 35.74 17.73
CA GLY A 192 8.44 36.94 18.06
C GLY A 192 6.91 36.84 17.85
N ALA A 193 6.42 35.81 17.17
CA ALA A 193 4.99 35.60 16.98
C ALA A 193 4.31 35.15 18.28
N LEU A 194 3.09 35.63 18.49
CA LEU A 194 2.21 35.17 19.57
C LEU A 194 1.51 33.88 19.14
N VAL A 195 1.57 32.86 19.97
CA VAL A 195 0.80 31.61 19.81
C VAL A 195 -0.25 31.52 20.92
N THR A 196 -1.34 30.83 20.63
CA THR A 196 -2.42 30.57 21.57
C THR A 196 -2.62 29.09 21.76
N GLU A 197 -3.02 28.69 22.95
CA GLU A 197 -3.34 27.30 23.27
C GLU A 197 -4.35 26.74 22.26
N SER A 198 -4.06 25.52 21.79
CA SER A 198 -4.94 24.77 20.86
C SER A 198 -5.34 25.52 19.57
N GLN A 199 -4.52 26.47 19.10
CA GLN A 199 -4.80 27.19 17.84
C GLN A 199 -5.03 26.23 16.68
N GLY A 200 -5.92 26.62 15.73
CA GLY A 200 -6.29 25.80 14.56
C GLY A 200 -5.13 25.56 13.60
N THR A 201 -4.16 26.49 13.51
CA THR A 201 -2.99 26.36 12.62
C THR A 201 -1.85 25.68 13.33
N ALA A 202 -1.33 24.60 12.77
CA ALA A 202 -0.14 23.94 13.28
C ALA A 202 1.10 24.83 13.11
N LEU A 203 2.04 24.74 14.05
CA LEU A 203 3.34 25.44 13.97
C LEU A 203 4.22 24.85 12.87
N THR A 204 4.19 23.56 12.74
CA THR A 204 4.87 22.74 11.73
C THR A 204 4.29 21.34 11.74
N THR A 205 4.64 20.53 10.73
CA THR A 205 4.28 19.13 10.65
C THR A 205 5.55 18.28 10.61
N ILE A 206 5.54 17.15 11.28
CA ILE A 206 6.63 16.17 11.23
C ILE A 206 6.08 14.94 10.52
N ARG A 207 6.81 14.43 9.52
CA ARG A 207 6.44 13.25 8.75
C ARG A 207 7.53 12.19 8.80
N LEU A 208 7.14 10.98 9.14
CA LEU A 208 8.00 9.81 8.96
C LEU A 208 7.82 9.30 7.54
N ILE A 209 8.87 9.40 6.74
CA ILE A 209 8.89 9.07 5.31
C ILE A 209 9.75 7.85 4.98
N ASP A 210 10.36 7.21 5.96
CA ASP A 210 11.05 5.92 5.83
C ASP A 210 10.76 5.07 7.08
N PRO A 211 10.02 3.95 6.93
CA PRO A 211 9.34 3.51 5.72
C PRO A 211 8.22 4.46 5.28
N ILE A 212 7.77 4.35 4.02
CA ILE A 212 6.69 5.16 3.46
C ILE A 212 5.53 4.28 3.02
N ASN A 213 4.32 4.79 3.08
CA ASN A 213 3.12 4.09 2.67
C ASN A 213 2.66 4.55 1.28
N VAL A 214 2.02 3.64 0.55
CA VAL A 214 1.29 3.95 -0.67
C VAL A 214 -0.13 3.42 -0.51
N ASP A 215 -1.08 4.30 -0.54
CA ASP A 215 -2.50 3.97 -0.47
C ASP A 215 -3.01 3.73 -1.89
N LEU A 216 -3.42 2.50 -2.16
CA LEU A 216 -3.85 1.98 -3.45
C LEU A 216 -5.37 1.85 -3.44
N THR A 217 -6.02 2.33 -4.49
CA THR A 217 -7.48 2.21 -4.63
C THR A 217 -7.82 1.04 -5.53
N GLU A 218 -8.65 0.11 -5.04
CA GLU A 218 -9.09 -1.05 -5.79
C GLU A 218 -10.61 -1.26 -5.62
N SER A 219 -11.26 -1.87 -6.62
CA SER A 219 -12.66 -2.25 -6.51
C SER A 219 -12.84 -3.41 -5.52
N SER A 220 -13.96 -3.43 -4.81
CA SER A 220 -14.27 -4.52 -3.88
C SER A 220 -14.38 -5.88 -4.58
N ALA A 221 -14.84 -5.92 -5.84
CA ALA A 221 -14.92 -7.13 -6.64
C ALA A 221 -13.52 -7.70 -6.95
N ASN A 222 -12.58 -6.85 -7.36
CA ASN A 222 -11.21 -7.26 -7.65
C ASN A 222 -10.46 -7.69 -6.37
N LEU A 223 -10.74 -7.05 -5.23
CA LEU A 223 -10.21 -7.49 -3.94
C LEU A 223 -10.66 -8.90 -3.58
N LEU A 224 -11.94 -9.24 -3.82
CA LEU A 224 -12.44 -10.60 -3.61
C LEU A 224 -11.75 -11.61 -4.54
N ASN A 225 -11.57 -11.25 -5.82
CA ASN A 225 -10.83 -12.07 -6.77
C ASN A 225 -9.38 -12.30 -6.33
N LEU A 226 -8.71 -11.25 -5.83
CA LEU A 226 -7.34 -11.34 -5.31
C LEU A 226 -7.27 -12.26 -4.08
N ARG A 227 -8.20 -12.13 -3.14
CA ARG A 227 -8.29 -13.04 -1.97
C ARG A 227 -8.47 -14.49 -2.40
N GLN A 228 -9.41 -14.75 -3.31
CA GLN A 228 -9.62 -16.09 -3.85
C GLN A 228 -8.37 -16.63 -4.58
N ALA A 229 -7.62 -15.78 -5.26
CA ALA A 229 -6.37 -16.19 -5.90
C ALA A 229 -5.26 -16.54 -4.89
N ILE A 230 -5.20 -15.82 -3.76
CA ILE A 230 -4.29 -16.10 -2.64
C ILE A 230 -4.69 -17.41 -1.95
N ASP A 231 -5.98 -17.57 -1.62
CA ASP A 231 -6.50 -18.76 -0.95
C ASP A 231 -6.35 -20.03 -1.80
N ALA A 232 -6.47 -19.89 -3.12
CA ALA A 232 -6.23 -20.96 -4.10
C ALA A 232 -4.74 -21.25 -4.37
N GLY A 233 -3.81 -20.54 -3.72
CA GLY A 233 -2.37 -20.73 -3.89
C GLY A 233 -1.82 -20.26 -5.27
N ARG A 234 -2.62 -19.56 -6.07
CA ARG A 234 -2.20 -18.99 -7.36
C ARG A 234 -1.28 -17.78 -7.20
N VAL A 235 -1.45 -17.06 -6.11
CA VAL A 235 -0.53 -16.02 -5.65
C VAL A 235 0.27 -16.59 -4.50
N SER A 236 1.55 -16.77 -4.69
CA SER A 236 2.44 -17.25 -3.63
C SER A 236 2.95 -16.06 -2.82
N PRO A 237 2.45 -15.84 -1.59
CA PRO A 237 3.01 -14.81 -0.72
C PRO A 237 4.42 -15.21 -0.31
N SER A 238 5.42 -14.47 -0.75
CA SER A 238 6.80 -14.65 -0.28
C SER A 238 6.87 -14.26 1.19
N GLY A 239 6.98 -15.24 2.09
CA GLY A 239 6.96 -15.00 3.54
C GLY A 239 5.60 -14.52 4.08
N GLY A 240 4.47 -14.90 3.46
CA GLY A 240 3.11 -14.52 3.90
C GLY A 240 2.66 -13.11 3.49
N LYS A 241 3.48 -12.36 2.70
CA LYS A 241 3.16 -11.01 2.23
C LYS A 241 3.24 -10.93 0.71
N VAL A 242 2.28 -10.24 0.09
CA VAL A 242 2.27 -9.98 -1.34
C VAL A 242 3.28 -8.89 -1.66
N ARG A 243 4.23 -9.18 -2.54
CA ARG A 243 5.21 -8.19 -3.02
C ARG A 243 4.55 -7.23 -4.01
N VAL A 244 4.96 -5.97 -3.93
CA VAL A 244 4.46 -4.89 -4.75
C VAL A 244 5.64 -4.14 -5.34
N ARG A 245 5.63 -3.95 -6.67
CA ARG A 245 6.56 -3.04 -7.35
C ARG A 245 5.87 -1.72 -7.63
N LEU A 246 6.62 -0.64 -7.63
CA LEU A 246 6.08 0.69 -7.83
C LEU A 246 6.63 1.28 -9.14
N ARG A 247 5.73 1.88 -9.93
CA ARG A 247 6.06 2.72 -11.08
C ARG A 247 5.74 4.17 -10.73
N LEU A 248 6.72 5.02 -10.89
CA LEU A 248 6.62 6.46 -10.59
C LEU A 248 5.91 7.22 -11.72
N GLU A 249 5.56 8.49 -11.47
CA GLU A 249 4.88 9.36 -12.45
C GLU A 249 5.65 9.53 -13.77
N ASN A 250 6.98 9.52 -13.72
CA ASN A 250 7.85 9.61 -14.89
C ASN A 250 7.99 8.27 -15.65
N GLY A 251 7.26 7.22 -15.25
CA GLY A 251 7.34 5.88 -15.83
C GLY A 251 8.50 5.01 -15.32
N ALA A 252 9.42 5.56 -14.54
CA ALA A 252 10.52 4.80 -13.96
C ALA A 252 10.02 3.81 -12.89
N SER A 253 10.64 2.64 -12.83
CA SER A 253 10.38 1.67 -11.75
C SER A 253 11.14 2.07 -10.49
N TYR A 254 10.47 2.04 -9.34
CA TYR A 254 11.13 2.22 -8.05
C TYR A 254 12.01 1.00 -7.73
N PRO A 255 13.26 1.18 -7.30
CA PRO A 255 14.21 0.07 -7.21
C PRO A 255 13.95 -0.91 -6.06
N LEU A 256 13.19 -0.49 -5.04
CA LEU A 256 12.91 -1.32 -3.87
C LEU A 256 11.47 -1.85 -3.91
N GLU A 257 11.32 -3.13 -3.62
CA GLU A 257 9.99 -3.74 -3.52
C GLU A 257 9.34 -3.41 -2.18
N GLY A 258 8.03 -3.18 -2.22
CA GLY A 258 7.19 -3.02 -1.04
C GLY A 258 6.40 -4.29 -0.73
N THR A 259 5.70 -4.23 0.39
CA THR A 259 4.79 -5.29 0.84
C THR A 259 3.38 -4.75 0.99
N LEU A 260 2.41 -5.49 0.44
CA LEU A 260 1.00 -5.17 0.58
C LEU A 260 0.52 -5.51 1.98
N GLN A 261 -0.18 -4.57 2.61
CA GLN A 261 -0.93 -4.77 3.84
C GLN A 261 -2.41 -4.55 3.54
N PHE A 262 -3.27 -5.47 3.99
CA PHE A 262 -4.71 -5.26 3.91
C PHE A 262 -5.11 -4.37 5.09
N SER A 263 -5.34 -3.09 4.82
CA SER A 263 -5.47 -2.07 5.86
C SER A 263 -6.92 -1.71 6.21
N GLU A 264 -7.83 -1.71 5.25
CA GLU A 264 -9.20 -1.27 5.52
C GLU A 264 -10.19 -2.43 5.52
N SER A 265 -11.03 -2.45 6.54
CA SER A 265 -12.16 -3.39 6.67
C SER A 265 -13.48 -2.81 6.16
N SER A 266 -13.46 -1.59 5.60
CA SER A 266 -14.63 -0.90 5.07
C SER A 266 -14.50 -0.63 3.57
N VAL A 267 -15.64 -0.69 2.88
CA VAL A 267 -15.78 -0.31 1.47
C VAL A 267 -16.37 1.10 1.42
N ASN A 268 -15.80 1.98 0.61
CA ASN A 268 -16.42 3.28 0.36
C ASN A 268 -17.74 3.06 -0.40
N ALA A 269 -18.87 3.36 0.25
CA ALA A 269 -20.19 3.10 -0.28
C ALA A 269 -20.53 3.90 -1.54
N ALA A 270 -19.89 5.08 -1.74
CA ALA A 270 -20.16 5.92 -2.90
C ALA A 270 -19.44 5.42 -4.16
N THR A 271 -18.26 4.81 -4.02
CA THR A 271 -17.42 4.39 -5.15
C THR A 271 -17.28 2.88 -5.29
N GLY A 272 -17.69 2.09 -4.27
CA GLY A 272 -17.48 0.64 -4.24
C GLY A 272 -16.01 0.23 -4.16
N THR A 273 -15.12 1.15 -3.73
CA THR A 273 -13.68 0.92 -3.67
C THR A 273 -13.19 0.66 -2.25
N VAL A 274 -12.07 -0.02 -2.15
CA VAL A 274 -11.33 -0.31 -0.91
C VAL A 274 -9.94 0.26 -1.04
N THR A 275 -9.41 0.83 0.03
CA THR A 275 -8.03 1.28 0.08
C THR A 275 -7.14 0.16 0.60
N LEU A 276 -6.16 -0.22 -0.18
CA LEU A 276 -5.11 -1.17 0.17
C LEU A 276 -3.84 -0.37 0.49
N ARG A 277 -3.15 -0.72 1.55
CA ARG A 277 -1.89 -0.07 1.91
C ARG A 277 -0.70 -0.96 1.59
N ALA A 278 0.25 -0.40 0.86
CA ALA A 278 1.55 -1.02 0.62
C ALA A 278 2.63 -0.21 1.32
N VAL A 279 3.56 -0.90 1.97
CA VAL A 279 4.68 -0.28 2.71
C VAL A 279 5.95 -0.47 1.91
N PHE A 280 6.69 0.61 1.71
CA PHE A 280 7.95 0.63 0.97
C PHE A 280 9.09 1.18 1.83
N PRO A 281 10.28 0.57 1.81
CA PRO A 281 11.47 1.22 2.33
C PRO A 281 11.82 2.43 1.45
N ASN A 282 12.21 3.55 2.08
CA ASN A 282 12.50 4.80 1.36
C ASN A 282 13.78 5.49 1.87
N PRO A 283 14.91 4.76 1.97
CA PRO A 283 16.14 5.30 2.56
C PRO A 283 16.69 6.50 1.79
N GLN A 284 16.49 6.55 0.48
CA GLN A 284 16.93 7.66 -0.37
C GLN A 284 15.93 8.82 -0.40
N ARG A 285 14.75 8.67 0.25
CA ARG A 285 13.68 9.69 0.32
C ARG A 285 13.19 10.16 -1.05
N LEU A 286 13.24 9.27 -2.03
CA LEU A 286 12.77 9.55 -3.39
C LEU A 286 11.24 9.68 -3.43
N LEU A 287 10.55 8.88 -2.62
CA LEU A 287 9.11 8.94 -2.48
C LEU A 287 8.74 10.03 -1.48
N LEU A 288 7.92 10.98 -1.93
CA LEU A 288 7.42 12.07 -1.10
C LEU A 288 5.90 11.94 -0.93
N PRO A 289 5.37 12.23 0.26
CA PRO A 289 3.92 12.27 0.48
C PRO A 289 3.22 13.18 -0.53
N GLY A 290 2.11 12.71 -1.08
CA GLY A 290 1.35 13.41 -2.11
C GLY A 290 1.65 12.99 -3.54
N MET A 291 2.78 12.35 -3.82
CA MET A 291 3.12 11.84 -5.16
C MET A 291 2.12 10.78 -5.62
N TYR A 292 1.81 10.79 -6.91
CA TYR A 292 1.07 9.70 -7.56
C TYR A 292 2.03 8.56 -7.90
N ALA A 293 1.57 7.33 -7.78
CA ALA A 293 2.32 6.15 -8.14
C ALA A 293 1.39 5.03 -8.59
N ARG A 294 1.90 4.12 -9.41
CA ARG A 294 1.20 2.90 -9.81
C ARG A 294 1.88 1.71 -9.19
N ALA A 295 1.12 0.95 -8.44
CA ALA A 295 1.60 -0.30 -7.86
C ALA A 295 1.32 -1.44 -8.84
N VAL A 296 2.34 -2.23 -9.13
CA VAL A 296 2.23 -3.45 -9.95
C VAL A 296 2.23 -4.64 -8.99
N LEU A 297 1.08 -5.28 -8.86
CA LEU A 297 0.89 -6.48 -8.06
C LEU A 297 0.96 -7.70 -8.95
N GLU A 298 1.74 -8.69 -8.57
CA GLU A 298 1.70 -10.02 -9.18
C GLU A 298 0.51 -10.79 -8.60
N THR A 299 -0.55 -10.96 -9.40
CA THR A 299 -1.79 -11.62 -8.98
C THR A 299 -1.82 -13.12 -9.25
N GLY A 300 -0.70 -13.68 -9.69
CA GLY A 300 -0.51 -15.11 -9.96
C GLY A 300 0.18 -15.37 -11.29
N ALA A 301 0.15 -16.63 -11.70
CA ALA A 301 0.60 -17.05 -13.02
C ALA A 301 -0.39 -18.04 -13.60
N VAL A 302 -0.75 -17.88 -14.87
CA VAL A 302 -1.47 -18.91 -15.62
C VAL A 302 -0.42 -19.91 -16.10
N ARG A 303 -0.49 -21.11 -15.55
CA ARG A 303 0.36 -22.22 -16.00
C ARG A 303 -0.24 -22.81 -17.27
N ASP A 304 0.62 -23.29 -18.16
CA ASP A 304 0.18 -23.97 -19.38
C ASP A 304 -0.66 -23.10 -20.35
N ALA A 305 -0.33 -21.81 -20.47
CA ALA A 305 -0.98 -20.89 -21.40
C ALA A 305 -0.12 -20.64 -22.64
N PHE A 306 -0.78 -20.15 -23.70
CA PHE A 306 -0.16 -19.70 -24.93
C PHE A 306 -0.29 -18.18 -25.04
N LEU A 307 0.78 -17.51 -25.48
CA LEU A 307 0.73 -16.08 -25.84
C LEU A 307 0.52 -15.99 -27.35
N VAL A 308 -0.63 -15.49 -27.75
CA VAL A 308 -1.00 -15.27 -29.14
C VAL A 308 -0.94 -13.78 -29.43
N PRO A 309 -0.09 -13.32 -30.35
CA PRO A 309 0.01 -11.90 -30.70
C PRO A 309 -1.33 -11.34 -31.18
N GLN A 310 -1.71 -10.16 -30.70
CA GLN A 310 -3.01 -9.54 -31.00
C GLN A 310 -3.24 -9.36 -32.50
N ARG A 311 -2.15 -9.16 -33.30
CA ARG A 311 -2.22 -9.07 -34.77
C ARG A 311 -2.68 -10.35 -35.48
N ALA A 312 -2.53 -11.51 -34.83
CA ALA A 312 -2.96 -12.82 -35.38
C ALA A 312 -4.44 -13.11 -35.09
N ILE A 313 -5.12 -12.23 -34.36
CA ILE A 313 -6.46 -12.48 -33.86
C ILE A 313 -7.48 -11.77 -34.71
N GLY A 314 -8.41 -12.53 -35.22
CA GLY A 314 -9.63 -12.06 -35.85
C GLY A 314 -10.84 -12.17 -34.92
N ARG A 315 -11.97 -11.71 -35.36
CA ARG A 315 -13.26 -11.95 -34.73
C ARG A 315 -14.25 -12.51 -35.73
N ASN A 316 -14.90 -13.58 -35.32
CA ASN A 316 -15.97 -14.14 -36.16
C ASN A 316 -17.25 -13.27 -36.03
N PRO A 317 -18.30 -13.53 -36.87
CA PRO A 317 -19.56 -12.78 -36.82
C PRO A 317 -20.31 -12.87 -35.47
N ARG A 318 -19.94 -13.83 -34.60
CA ARG A 318 -20.48 -13.96 -33.24
C ARG A 318 -19.71 -13.12 -32.21
N GLY A 319 -18.62 -12.45 -32.65
CA GLY A 319 -17.76 -11.66 -31.77
C GLY A 319 -16.70 -12.48 -31.02
N GLU A 320 -16.61 -13.79 -31.24
CA GLU A 320 -15.62 -14.66 -30.60
C GLU A 320 -14.24 -14.42 -31.20
N ALA A 321 -13.19 -14.48 -30.38
CA ALA A 321 -11.81 -14.37 -30.85
C ALA A 321 -11.43 -15.63 -31.67
N THR A 322 -10.94 -15.45 -32.91
CA THR A 322 -10.46 -16.52 -33.76
C THR A 322 -9.03 -16.26 -34.19
N ALA A 323 -8.30 -17.31 -34.53
CA ALA A 323 -7.00 -17.19 -35.18
C ALA A 323 -6.87 -18.23 -36.31
N LEU A 324 -6.05 -17.89 -37.30
CA LEU A 324 -5.75 -18.78 -38.44
C LEU A 324 -4.46 -19.53 -38.13
N PHE A 325 -4.54 -20.85 -38.14
CA PHE A 325 -3.42 -21.75 -37.91
C PHE A 325 -3.02 -22.44 -39.19
N VAL A 326 -1.76 -22.81 -39.34
CA VAL A 326 -1.29 -23.68 -40.42
C VAL A 326 -1.12 -25.08 -39.88
N ARG A 327 -1.89 -26.03 -40.41
CA ARG A 327 -1.79 -27.48 -40.14
C ARG A 327 -1.69 -28.23 -41.47
N ASP A 328 -0.68 -29.06 -41.63
CA ASP A 328 -0.42 -29.83 -42.84
C ASP A 328 -0.42 -28.98 -44.11
N GLY A 329 0.11 -27.73 -44.05
CA GLY A 329 0.16 -26.80 -45.18
C GLY A 329 -1.17 -26.18 -45.58
N LYS A 330 -2.21 -26.31 -44.76
CA LYS A 330 -3.54 -25.71 -44.96
C LYS A 330 -3.87 -24.77 -43.81
N VAL A 331 -4.67 -23.76 -44.10
CA VAL A 331 -5.20 -22.83 -43.09
C VAL A 331 -6.38 -23.48 -42.39
N VAL A 332 -6.39 -23.38 -41.06
CA VAL A 332 -7.50 -23.81 -40.20
C VAL A 332 -7.87 -22.64 -39.28
N GLU A 333 -9.11 -22.15 -39.40
CA GLU A 333 -9.65 -21.16 -38.50
C GLU A 333 -10.11 -21.83 -37.18
N GLN A 334 -9.65 -21.33 -36.07
CA GLN A 334 -9.99 -21.88 -34.75
C GLN A 334 -10.42 -20.79 -33.80
N VAL A 335 -11.47 -21.06 -33.01
CA VAL A 335 -11.95 -20.19 -31.92
C VAL A 335 -11.01 -20.34 -30.72
N LEU A 336 -10.60 -19.22 -30.15
CA LEU A 336 -9.74 -19.15 -28.99
C LEU A 336 -10.60 -19.01 -27.72
N GLU A 337 -10.62 -20.03 -26.88
CA GLU A 337 -11.41 -20.03 -25.65
C GLU A 337 -10.61 -19.45 -24.48
N GLY A 338 -11.27 -18.61 -23.67
CA GLY A 338 -10.66 -18.03 -22.45
C GLY A 338 -9.60 -16.98 -22.74
N ALA A 339 -9.62 -16.39 -23.95
CA ALA A 339 -8.67 -15.36 -24.37
C ALA A 339 -8.76 -14.12 -23.46
N ARG A 340 -7.64 -13.72 -22.85
CA ARG A 340 -7.49 -12.53 -22.00
C ARG A 340 -6.36 -11.65 -22.52
N GLU A 341 -6.56 -10.35 -22.51
CA GLU A 341 -5.53 -9.39 -22.92
C GLU A 341 -4.35 -9.38 -21.94
N HIS A 342 -3.14 -9.39 -22.47
CA HIS A 342 -1.89 -9.29 -21.74
C HIS A 342 -0.86 -8.51 -22.55
N GLY A 343 -0.81 -7.20 -22.37
CA GLY A 343 0.04 -6.32 -23.17
C GLY A 343 -0.34 -6.32 -24.65
N ASN A 344 0.59 -6.72 -25.53
CA ASN A 344 0.37 -6.84 -26.98
C ASN A 344 -0.07 -8.24 -27.43
N ASP A 345 -0.29 -9.14 -26.48
CA ASP A 345 -0.64 -10.54 -26.72
C ASP A 345 -1.95 -10.89 -26.02
N LEU A 346 -2.57 -12.00 -26.43
CA LEU A 346 -3.65 -12.63 -25.69
C LEU A 346 -3.15 -13.91 -25.03
N ILE A 347 -3.48 -14.07 -23.75
CA ILE A 347 -3.32 -15.34 -23.04
C ILE A 347 -4.46 -16.26 -23.44
N VAL A 348 -4.15 -17.42 -23.99
CA VAL A 348 -5.12 -18.44 -24.40
C VAL A 348 -4.84 -19.72 -23.62
N GLU A 349 -5.87 -20.24 -22.95
CA GLU A 349 -5.75 -21.45 -22.12
C GLU A 349 -6.21 -22.70 -22.86
N ARG A 350 -7.14 -22.57 -23.83
CA ARG A 350 -7.74 -23.68 -24.56
C ARG A 350 -7.90 -23.36 -26.04
N GLY A 351 -7.90 -24.41 -26.86
CA GLY A 351 -8.06 -24.28 -28.33
C GLY A 351 -6.73 -24.18 -29.08
N VAL A 352 -5.58 -24.29 -28.40
CA VAL A 352 -4.23 -24.24 -29.00
C VAL A 352 -3.41 -25.40 -28.45
N HIS A 353 -2.53 -25.98 -29.30
CA HIS A 353 -1.61 -27.03 -28.94
C HIS A 353 -0.16 -26.57 -29.01
N ASP A 354 0.71 -27.23 -28.30
CA ASP A 354 2.14 -26.91 -28.33
C ASP A 354 2.72 -27.17 -29.73
N GLY A 355 3.40 -26.19 -30.28
CA GLY A 355 3.93 -26.23 -31.67
C GLY A 355 2.95 -25.77 -32.75
N ASP A 356 1.71 -25.41 -32.45
CA ASP A 356 0.76 -24.85 -33.42
C ASP A 356 1.35 -23.57 -34.03
N GLN A 357 1.24 -23.44 -35.37
CA GLN A 357 1.73 -22.28 -36.10
C GLN A 357 0.59 -21.32 -36.40
N VAL A 358 0.61 -20.14 -35.74
CA VAL A 358 -0.40 -19.09 -35.96
C VAL A 358 0.07 -18.10 -37.02
N ILE A 359 -0.81 -17.71 -37.94
CA ILE A 359 -0.53 -16.74 -39.01
C ILE A 359 -0.55 -15.32 -38.41
N VAL A 360 0.57 -14.60 -38.56
CA VAL A 360 0.74 -13.21 -38.07
C VAL A 360 0.77 -12.20 -39.21
N GLU A 361 1.09 -12.62 -40.45
CA GLU A 361 1.03 -11.80 -41.64
C GLU A 361 0.50 -12.64 -42.83
N GLY A 362 -0.29 -11.99 -43.69
CA GLY A 362 -0.93 -12.65 -44.81
C GLY A 362 -2.34 -13.18 -44.53
N SER A 363 -2.87 -12.98 -43.32
CA SER A 363 -4.19 -13.47 -42.89
C SER A 363 -5.36 -12.96 -43.77
N LEU A 364 -5.23 -11.75 -44.33
CA LEU A 364 -6.26 -11.15 -45.18
C LEU A 364 -6.33 -11.79 -46.60
N ALA A 365 -5.26 -12.49 -47.00
CA ALA A 365 -5.15 -13.09 -48.33
C ALA A 365 -5.56 -14.58 -48.38
N VAL A 366 -5.88 -15.17 -47.22
CA VAL A 366 -6.16 -16.61 -47.08
C VAL A 366 -7.46 -16.84 -46.30
N ARG A 367 -8.09 -17.97 -46.57
CA ARG A 367 -9.32 -18.43 -45.92
C ARG A 367 -9.15 -19.83 -45.38
N ASP A 368 -10.05 -20.23 -44.52
CA ASP A 368 -10.11 -21.61 -44.00
C ASP A 368 -10.09 -22.62 -45.15
N GLY A 369 -9.18 -23.59 -45.07
CA GLY A 369 -8.97 -24.63 -46.09
C GLY A 369 -7.94 -24.31 -47.17
N ASP A 370 -7.48 -23.06 -47.34
CA ASP A 370 -6.53 -22.66 -48.36
C ASP A 370 -5.13 -23.29 -48.14
N ALA A 371 -4.47 -23.66 -49.26
CA ALA A 371 -3.10 -24.13 -49.21
C ALA A 371 -2.12 -22.97 -49.09
N VAL A 372 -1.22 -23.01 -48.09
CA VAL A 372 -0.28 -21.95 -47.79
C VAL A 372 1.15 -22.46 -47.66
N LYS A 373 2.11 -21.56 -47.90
CA LYS A 373 3.53 -21.77 -47.61
C LYS A 373 3.92 -20.97 -46.36
N ALA A 374 4.06 -21.64 -45.26
CA ALA A 374 4.41 -21.03 -43.99
C ALA A 374 5.91 -20.65 -43.95
N SER A 375 6.21 -19.44 -43.50
CA SER A 375 7.56 -18.97 -43.17
C SER A 375 7.61 -18.61 -41.70
N LEU A 376 8.48 -19.26 -40.92
CA LEU A 376 8.65 -18.99 -39.52
C LEU A 376 9.29 -17.61 -39.31
N VAL A 377 8.66 -16.79 -38.45
CA VAL A 377 9.11 -15.46 -38.12
C VAL A 377 9.16 -15.29 -36.58
N ALA A 378 9.97 -14.36 -36.12
CA ALA A 378 9.96 -13.91 -34.74
C ALA A 378 9.43 -12.47 -34.65
N ILE A 379 8.66 -12.16 -33.62
CA ILE A 379 8.22 -10.80 -33.34
C ILE A 379 9.11 -10.27 -32.18
N ASP A 380 9.68 -9.09 -32.41
CA ASP A 380 10.35 -8.34 -31.33
C ASP A 380 9.29 -7.82 -30.36
N PRO A 381 9.29 -8.24 -29.09
CA PRO A 381 8.27 -7.85 -28.11
C PRO A 381 8.25 -6.35 -27.81
N ALA A 382 9.39 -5.65 -28.01
CA ALA A 382 9.50 -4.21 -27.73
C ALA A 382 9.00 -3.35 -28.87
N THR A 383 9.29 -3.72 -30.14
CA THR A 383 8.99 -2.93 -31.33
C THR A 383 7.82 -3.48 -32.15
N GLY A 384 7.39 -4.73 -31.90
CA GLY A 384 6.38 -5.43 -32.67
C GLY A 384 6.81 -5.75 -34.11
N ARG A 385 8.10 -5.60 -34.41
CA ARG A 385 8.65 -5.85 -35.75
C ARG A 385 8.74 -7.36 -36.02
N VAL A 386 8.30 -7.77 -37.20
CA VAL A 386 8.42 -9.16 -37.66
C VAL A 386 9.75 -9.33 -38.41
N THR A 387 10.52 -10.33 -38.01
CA THR A 387 11.82 -10.69 -38.62
C THR A 387 11.85 -12.18 -38.91
N ALA A 388 12.47 -12.58 -40.07
CA ALA A 388 12.65 -13.99 -40.34
C ALA A 388 13.56 -14.64 -39.27
N VAL A 389 13.24 -15.87 -38.85
CA VAL A 389 13.97 -16.56 -37.78
C VAL A 389 15.48 -16.61 -38.02
N ALA A 390 15.92 -16.86 -39.25
CA ALA A 390 17.32 -16.85 -39.67
C ALA A 390 18.02 -15.49 -39.46
N GLN A 391 17.29 -14.36 -39.47
CA GLN A 391 17.80 -13.01 -39.20
C GLN A 391 17.69 -12.63 -37.72
N ALA A 392 16.73 -13.22 -37.02
CA ALA A 392 16.56 -12.98 -35.56
C ALA A 392 17.72 -13.55 -34.74
N GLU A 393 18.24 -14.72 -35.11
CA GLU A 393 19.41 -15.31 -34.44
C GLU A 393 20.68 -14.46 -34.65
N THR A 394 20.85 -13.86 -35.85
CA THR A 394 22.00 -12.99 -36.17
C THR A 394 21.90 -11.62 -35.48
N ALA A 395 20.68 -11.14 -35.17
CA ALA A 395 20.44 -9.88 -34.49
C ALA A 395 20.45 -10.02 -32.94
N GLY A 396 20.70 -11.20 -32.38
CA GLY A 396 20.69 -11.45 -30.94
C GLY A 396 19.31 -11.39 -30.31
N ILE A 397 18.25 -11.40 -31.10
CA ILE A 397 16.87 -11.47 -30.64
C ILE A 397 16.61 -12.92 -30.24
N LYS A 398 16.84 -13.23 -28.96
CA LYS A 398 16.40 -14.51 -28.40
C LYS A 398 14.88 -14.65 -28.59
N PRO A 399 14.39 -15.77 -29.18
CA PRO A 399 12.98 -16.05 -29.08
C PRO A 399 12.61 -16.00 -27.60
N ALA A 400 11.48 -15.37 -27.26
CA ALA A 400 11.04 -15.18 -25.87
C ALA A 400 10.71 -16.52 -25.21
N VAL A 401 11.75 -17.29 -24.91
CA VAL A 401 11.70 -18.33 -23.88
C VAL A 401 12.00 -17.58 -22.58
N ALA A 402 10.97 -17.28 -21.83
CA ALA A 402 11.12 -16.77 -20.47
C ALA A 402 11.80 -17.85 -19.64
N THR A 403 13.12 -17.84 -19.65
CA THR A 403 13.92 -18.61 -18.68
C THR A 403 13.73 -17.90 -17.35
N VAL A 404 12.93 -18.48 -16.50
CA VAL A 404 12.92 -18.21 -15.07
C VAL A 404 14.38 -18.28 -14.61
N PRO A 405 14.99 -17.25 -14.01
CA PRO A 405 16.28 -17.38 -13.38
C PRO A 405 16.12 -18.44 -12.28
N ALA A 406 16.78 -19.57 -12.47
CA ALA A 406 16.92 -20.57 -11.42
C ALA A 406 17.46 -19.85 -10.18
N ALA A 407 16.85 -20.17 -9.03
CA ALA A 407 17.28 -19.67 -7.74
C ALA A 407 18.81 -19.74 -7.64
N ALA A 408 19.43 -18.60 -7.38
CA ALA A 408 20.85 -18.51 -7.16
C ALA A 408 21.23 -19.46 -6.02
N GLU A 409 22.09 -20.42 -6.36
CA GLU A 409 22.78 -21.29 -5.43
C GLU A 409 23.51 -20.41 -4.39
N PRO A 410 23.48 -20.73 -3.10
CA PRO A 410 24.12 -19.91 -2.09
C PRO A 410 25.63 -19.85 -2.36
N ALA A 411 26.14 -18.65 -2.54
CA ALA A 411 27.53 -18.36 -2.78
C ALA A 411 28.41 -19.01 -1.70
N ARG A 412 29.35 -19.84 -2.14
CA ARG A 412 30.46 -20.37 -1.31
C ARG A 412 31.24 -19.20 -0.70
N PRO A 413 31.62 -19.28 0.56
CA PRO A 413 32.47 -18.25 1.16
C PRO A 413 33.82 -18.19 0.49
N LEU A 414 34.23 -17.00 0.08
CA LEU A 414 35.57 -16.69 -0.44
C LEU A 414 36.63 -16.96 0.64
N PRO A 415 37.78 -17.52 0.29
CA PRO A 415 38.88 -17.71 1.23
C PRO A 415 39.52 -16.37 1.59
N SER A 416 39.84 -16.22 2.87
CA SER A 416 40.57 -15.09 3.44
C SER A 416 41.93 -14.92 2.78
N PRO A 417 42.40 -13.68 2.51
CA PRO A 417 43.75 -13.47 2.02
C PRO A 417 44.77 -13.75 3.11
N SER A 418 45.72 -14.65 2.78
CA SER A 418 46.87 -14.98 3.58
C SER A 418 47.83 -13.79 3.72
N ALA A 419 48.30 -13.59 4.95
CA ALA A 419 49.39 -12.68 5.28
C ALA A 419 50.67 -13.06 4.60
N SER A 420 51.43 -12.08 4.11
CA SER A 420 52.86 -12.19 3.78
C SER A 420 53.66 -11.21 4.62
N PRO A 421 54.87 -11.62 5.04
CA PRO A 421 55.60 -10.93 6.09
C PRO A 421 56.70 -10.01 5.54
N GLY A 422 57.12 -9.02 6.32
CA GLY A 422 58.41 -8.40 6.07
C GLY A 422 58.59 -6.99 6.64
N ALA A 423 59.44 -6.96 7.64
CA ALA A 423 60.45 -5.97 8.02
C ALA A 423 60.11 -4.95 9.13
N ASN A 424 60.71 -5.24 10.26
CA ASN A 424 61.16 -4.37 11.36
C ASN A 424 62.36 -3.50 10.90
N PRO A 425 62.99 -2.53 11.65
CA PRO A 425 62.90 -2.26 13.11
C PRO A 425 63.03 -0.76 13.53
N GLY A 426 62.86 -0.51 14.83
CA GLY A 426 63.39 0.67 15.58
C GLY A 426 62.29 1.52 16.19
N GLU A 427 62.07 1.78 17.41
CA GLU A 427 62.89 1.99 18.58
C GLU A 427 61.96 2.15 19.80
N GLN A 428 62.35 1.58 20.92
CA GLN A 428 61.77 1.80 22.25
C GLN A 428 62.34 3.09 22.88
N PRO A 429 61.86 3.68 23.99
CA PRO A 429 61.62 2.98 25.26
C PRO A 429 60.42 3.47 26.16
N VAL A 430 60.07 2.60 27.04
CA VAL A 430 59.29 2.61 28.34
C VAL A 430 59.98 3.55 29.35
N PRO A 431 59.41 3.95 30.56
CA PRO A 431 58.54 3.19 31.44
C PRO A 431 57.59 3.96 32.45
N ARG A 432 56.75 3.12 33.14
CA ARG A 432 56.30 3.21 34.54
C ARG A 432 55.09 4.10 34.88
N ALA A 433 54.21 3.75 35.69
CA ALA A 433 53.82 2.73 36.69
C ALA A 433 52.55 3.24 37.31
N GLY A 434 51.64 2.49 37.68
CA GLY A 434 51.38 1.72 38.80
C GLY A 434 49.87 1.49 38.99
N THR A 435 49.58 0.26 39.22
CA THR A 435 48.94 -0.33 40.41
C THR A 435 47.45 0.03 40.59
N THR A 436 46.50 -0.84 40.58
CA THR A 436 46.22 -2.15 41.16
C THR A 436 44.86 -2.67 40.68
N ALA A 437 44.79 -3.88 40.27
CA ALA A 437 43.58 -4.71 40.26
C ALA A 437 43.65 -5.58 41.55
N PRO A 438 42.76 -6.51 41.80
CA PRO A 438 41.48 -6.96 41.32
C PRO A 438 40.54 -7.46 42.47
N PRO A 439 39.82 -8.52 42.36
CA PRO A 439 38.47 -8.74 41.81
C PRO A 439 37.50 -9.24 42.90
N VAL A 440 36.21 -9.41 42.59
CA VAL A 440 35.43 -10.55 43.09
C VAL A 440 34.17 -10.76 42.27
N ALA A 441 34.07 -11.93 41.67
CA ALA A 441 32.89 -12.55 41.14
C ALA A 441 31.96 -13.00 42.26
N HIS A 442 30.66 -12.96 42.04
CA HIS A 442 29.71 -13.98 42.47
C HIS A 442 28.38 -13.84 41.74
N ALA A 443 28.07 -14.82 40.91
CA ALA A 443 26.71 -15.32 40.66
C ALA A 443 26.58 -16.64 41.46
N PRO A 444 25.46 -17.33 41.48
CA PRO A 444 24.03 -17.00 41.36
C PRO A 444 23.25 -17.53 42.59
N SER A 445 22.01 -17.14 42.77
CA SER A 445 21.10 -17.93 43.62
C SER A 445 19.67 -17.87 43.11
N ALA A 446 19.22 -19.02 42.79
CA ALA A 446 17.97 -19.67 42.59
C ALA A 446 16.74 -19.08 43.29
N ALA A 447 15.61 -19.31 42.62
CA ALA A 447 14.25 -19.21 43.13
C ALA A 447 13.97 -20.14 44.32
N PRO A 448 12.86 -19.90 45.02
CA PRO A 448 11.92 -20.99 45.14
C PRO A 448 10.46 -20.61 44.79
N ALA A 449 9.81 -21.57 44.20
CA ALA A 449 8.37 -21.71 44.10
C ALA A 449 7.77 -22.11 45.43
N ALA A 450 6.59 -21.59 45.75
CA ALA A 450 5.64 -22.18 46.70
C ALA A 450 4.25 -21.63 46.36
N THR A 451 3.43 -22.44 45.72
CA THR A 451 2.27 -23.20 46.25
C THR A 451 1.08 -22.37 46.69
N ALA A 452 0.03 -22.65 46.02
CA ALA A 452 -1.37 -22.37 46.17
C ALA A 452 -1.91 -22.36 47.60
N SER A 453 -2.87 -21.47 47.87
CA SER A 453 -4.04 -21.81 48.65
C SER A 453 -5.24 -20.99 48.19
N ALA A 454 -6.31 -21.71 47.98
CA ALA A 454 -7.64 -21.29 47.61
C ALA A 454 -8.39 -20.65 48.78
N ALA A 455 -9.47 -19.98 48.44
CA ALA A 455 -10.63 -19.57 49.24
C ALA A 455 -10.61 -18.08 49.66
N ASP A 456 -11.35 -17.22 49.01
CA ASP A 456 -12.67 -16.82 49.44
C ASP A 456 -13.44 -16.07 48.33
N GLU A 457 -14.50 -16.72 47.98
CA GLU A 457 -15.60 -16.27 47.14
C GLU A 457 -16.50 -15.35 47.98
N LYS A 458 -16.70 -14.12 47.59
CA LYS A 458 -17.93 -13.38 47.90
C LYS A 458 -18.21 -12.25 46.89
N LEU A 459 -19.14 -12.53 46.02
CA LEU A 459 -20.33 -11.73 45.72
C LEU A 459 -20.12 -10.23 45.41
N TYR A 460 -20.10 -9.92 44.13
CA TYR A 460 -20.61 -8.63 43.66
C TYR A 460 -21.79 -8.89 42.72
N HIS A 461 -23.01 -8.60 43.22
CA HIS A 461 -24.24 -8.59 42.48
C HIS A 461 -24.32 -7.29 41.67
N PRO A 462 -24.71 -7.34 40.38
CA PRO A 462 -25.11 -6.14 39.66
C PRO A 462 -26.54 -5.75 40.01
N VAL A 463 -26.74 -4.48 40.35
CA VAL A 463 -28.04 -3.85 40.57
C VAL A 463 -28.69 -3.60 39.22
N PRO A 464 -29.97 -3.94 39.03
CA PRO A 464 -30.67 -3.72 37.77
C PRO A 464 -31.10 -2.26 37.63
N THR A 465 -30.88 -1.72 36.46
CA THR A 465 -31.39 -0.43 36.00
C THR A 465 -32.93 -0.51 35.86
N ARG A 466 -33.59 0.26 36.64
CA ARG A 466 -35.05 0.42 36.60
C ARG A 466 -35.41 1.46 35.56
N GLN A 467 -36.19 1.05 34.58
CA GLN A 467 -36.99 1.88 33.69
C GLN A 467 -37.91 2.82 34.48
N MET A 468 -38.02 4.04 34.00
CA MET A 468 -39.23 4.89 34.11
C MET A 468 -39.12 5.86 32.94
N MET A 469 -39.80 5.65 31.88
CA MET A 469 -41.23 5.80 31.51
C MET A 469 -41.75 7.21 31.73
N THR A 470 -42.10 7.80 30.57
CA THR A 470 -43.23 8.69 30.26
C THR A 470 -43.04 10.19 30.57
N LEU A 471 -43.02 11.05 29.56
CA LEU A 471 -44.15 11.75 29.02
C LEU A 471 -43.73 12.80 27.97
N LEU A 472 -44.27 12.64 26.79
CA LEU A 472 -44.49 13.70 25.79
C LEU A 472 -45.48 14.75 26.37
N PRO A 473 -45.45 16.01 25.87
CA PRO A 473 -46.26 16.25 24.70
C PRO A 473 -45.65 17.24 23.67
N LEU A 474 -46.00 16.99 22.43
CA LEU A 474 -46.16 17.98 21.35
C LEU A 474 -47.21 19.04 21.70
N PRO A 475 -47.10 20.26 21.11
CA PRO A 475 -48.03 20.53 20.02
C PRO A 475 -47.40 21.30 18.82
N LEU A 476 -47.85 20.93 17.67
CA LEU A 476 -48.11 21.76 16.48
C LEU A 476 -49.42 22.57 16.77
N PRO A 477 -49.84 23.52 15.92
CA PRO A 477 -49.34 24.19 14.73
C PRO A 477 -49.55 25.71 14.74
N TYR A 478 -48.95 26.48 13.85
CA TYR A 478 -49.68 27.61 13.25
C TYR A 478 -49.25 27.88 11.82
N ALA A 479 -50.23 27.96 11.01
CA ALA A 479 -50.25 28.16 9.59
C ALA A 479 -50.27 29.65 9.21
N MET A 480 -49.98 29.88 7.95
CA MET A 480 -50.38 30.98 7.07
C MET A 480 -49.83 32.40 7.31
N ALA A 481 -49.08 32.90 6.32
CA ALA A 481 -49.60 34.00 5.54
C ALA A 481 -48.81 34.15 4.20
N ARG A 482 -49.61 34.22 3.17
CA ARG A 482 -49.31 34.59 1.78
C ARG A 482 -48.77 36.01 1.69
N GLY A 483 -47.94 36.26 0.73
CA GLY A 483 -47.55 37.59 0.29
C GLY A 483 -46.83 37.52 -1.04
N THR A 484 -47.61 37.45 -2.12
CA THR A 484 -47.26 37.78 -3.50
C THR A 484 -46.75 39.22 -3.61
N SER A 485 -45.64 39.45 -4.33
CA SER A 485 -45.61 40.51 -5.35
C SER A 485 -44.39 40.38 -6.25
N ALA A 486 -44.65 40.32 -7.51
CA ALA A 486 -43.78 40.47 -8.67
C ALA A 486 -43.41 41.95 -8.88
N ILE A 487 -42.37 42.18 -9.71
CA ILE A 487 -42.06 43.26 -10.67
C ILE A 487 -40.53 43.25 -10.76
N ALA A 488 -39.85 42.76 -11.79
CA ALA A 488 -39.71 43.16 -13.18
C ALA A 488 -38.70 44.34 -13.36
N VAL A 489 -37.69 44.07 -14.24
CA VAL A 489 -36.98 44.95 -15.20
C VAL A 489 -35.90 45.90 -14.63
N SER A 490 -34.69 45.64 -14.87
CA SER A 490 -33.82 46.12 -15.99
C SER A 490 -32.56 45.27 -16.09
#